data_35170c3da939d0c6185cac93ee7eed97
#
_entry.id   35170c3da939d0c6185cac93ee7eed97
#
_cell.length_a   1.000
_cell.length_b   1.000
_cell.length_c   1.000
_cell.angle_alpha   90.00
_cell.angle_beta   90.00
_cell.angle_gamma   90.00
#
_symmetry.space_group_name_H-M   'P 1'
#
loop_
_entity.id
_entity.type
_entity.pdbx_description
1 polymer ?
#
loop_
_entity_poly.entity_id
_entity_poly.type
_entity_poly.pdbx_seq_one_letter_code
_entity_poly.pdbx_strand_id
1 'polypeptide(L)'
;MEESEYFLLGLDEGFFRPGQAGFFESELLLSPGQGNEKMCRMFWHDPPRRLFREGICQLATASLLILKRGWLRRQVRLEVREDRTSTSGADILVNSLAGELLVCVVVKRSAAELEKLVMDLRACCKRGPHAKDDCGFPQNHPNYEFCALHQPPYLWAVAPDADVCLRLTYQETQIALEPLPSLPPRSMVDSH
;
A
#
# COMPACT_ATOMS: atom_id res chain seq x y z
N MET A 1 1.23 1.85 14.82
CA MET A 1 0.28 2.87 14.32
C MET A 1 -1.02 2.73 15.08
N GLU A 2 -1.60 3.80 15.59
CA GLU A 2 -2.95 3.77 16.16
C GLU A 2 -3.98 3.74 15.02
N GLU A 3 -4.19 2.57 14.46
CA GLU A 3 -5.03 2.32 13.28
C GLU A 3 -6.44 2.90 13.44
N SER A 4 -7.07 2.68 14.60
CA SER A 4 -8.44 3.16 14.85
C SER A 4 -8.53 4.69 14.89
N GLU A 5 -7.51 5.36 15.42
CA GLU A 5 -7.47 6.84 15.46
C GLU A 5 -7.45 7.42 14.04
N TYR A 6 -6.51 6.99 13.21
CA TYR A 6 -6.39 7.52 11.84
C TYR A 6 -7.53 7.08 10.94
N PHE A 7 -8.16 5.94 11.22
CA PHE A 7 -9.38 5.55 10.53
C PHE A 7 -10.54 6.50 10.86
N LEU A 8 -10.77 6.81 12.13
CA LEU A 8 -11.82 7.75 12.54
C LEU A 8 -11.54 9.17 12.05
N LEU A 9 -10.32 9.65 12.17
CA LEU A 9 -9.93 10.95 11.62
C LEU A 9 -10.16 11.04 10.11
N GLY A 10 -9.88 9.98 9.36
CA GLY A 10 -10.13 9.94 7.92
C GLY A 10 -11.61 9.98 7.55
N LEU A 11 -12.48 9.39 8.38
CA LEU A 11 -13.94 9.52 8.25
C LEU A 11 -14.40 10.95 8.51
N ASP A 12 -13.93 11.55 9.60
CA ASP A 12 -14.29 12.93 9.99
C ASP A 12 -13.83 13.96 8.96
N GLU A 13 -12.66 13.76 8.39
CA GLU A 13 -12.09 14.61 7.33
C GLU A 13 -12.70 14.34 5.93
N GLY A 14 -13.58 13.34 5.82
CA GLY A 14 -14.23 12.97 4.57
C GLY A 14 -13.30 12.38 3.52
N PHE A 15 -12.19 11.75 3.91
CA PHE A 15 -11.32 11.05 2.95
C PHE A 15 -12.01 9.80 2.39
N PHE A 16 -12.90 9.23 3.16
CA PHE A 16 -13.78 8.12 2.79
C PHE A 16 -15.06 8.18 3.62
N ARG A 17 -16.11 7.55 3.13
CA ARG A 17 -17.42 7.49 3.76
C ARG A 17 -18.04 6.11 3.61
N PRO A 18 -18.92 5.68 4.53
CA PRO A 18 -19.69 4.47 4.33
C PRO A 18 -20.54 4.56 3.08
N GLY A 19 -20.42 3.58 2.21
CA GLY A 19 -21.21 3.39 1.02
C GLY A 19 -22.24 2.27 1.16
N GLN A 20 -22.81 1.82 0.05
CA GLN A 20 -23.77 0.72 0.05
C GLN A 20 -23.08 -0.64 0.27
N ALA A 21 -23.86 -1.62 0.74
CA ALA A 21 -23.47 -3.03 0.81
C ALA A 21 -22.16 -3.33 1.58
N GLY A 22 -21.80 -2.49 2.57
CA GLY A 22 -20.62 -2.73 3.40
C GLY A 22 -19.30 -2.31 2.75
N PHE A 23 -19.35 -1.38 1.82
CA PHE A 23 -18.19 -0.76 1.21
C PHE A 23 -17.95 0.64 1.76
N PHE A 24 -16.72 1.12 1.63
CA PHE A 24 -16.39 2.54 1.80
C PHE A 24 -16.13 3.15 0.42
N GLU A 25 -16.68 4.33 0.23
CA GLU A 25 -16.41 5.18 -0.93
C GLU A 25 -15.31 6.18 -0.55
N SER A 26 -14.36 6.44 -1.43
CA SER A 26 -13.28 7.39 -1.19
C SER A 26 -12.89 8.15 -2.44
N GLU A 27 -12.57 9.43 -2.29
CA GLU A 27 -11.99 10.24 -3.36
C GLU A 27 -10.49 9.97 -3.60
N LEU A 28 -9.85 9.23 -2.70
CA LEU A 28 -8.44 8.84 -2.83
C LEU A 28 -8.24 7.70 -3.84
N LEU A 29 -9.29 7.31 -4.51
CA LEU A 29 -9.29 6.15 -5.39
C LEU A 29 -8.75 6.45 -6.76
N LEU A 30 -8.22 5.39 -7.28
CA LEU A 30 -7.50 5.34 -8.49
C LEU A 30 -8.11 4.58 -9.57
N SER A 31 -8.04 4.80 -10.59
CA SER A 31 -7.69 4.47 -11.94
C SER A 31 -8.24 5.52 -12.86
N PRO A 32 -7.42 6.32 -13.53
CA PRO A 32 -7.88 7.12 -14.66
C PRO A 32 -8.43 6.16 -15.70
N GLY A 33 -9.72 6.23 -15.98
CA GLY A 33 -10.35 5.52 -17.10
C GLY A 33 -11.40 4.46 -16.74
N GLN A 34 -11.52 4.06 -15.50
CA GLN A 34 -12.65 3.24 -15.06
C GLN A 34 -13.65 4.10 -14.29
N GLY A 35 -14.94 3.87 -14.57
CA GLY A 35 -16.05 4.73 -14.12
C GLY A 35 -16.04 5.13 -12.64
N ASN A 36 -16.84 6.11 -12.33
CA ASN A 36 -16.85 6.93 -11.11
C ASN A 36 -17.06 6.20 -9.77
N GLU A 37 -17.05 4.89 -9.71
CA GLU A 37 -17.41 4.15 -8.50
C GLU A 37 -16.23 3.34 -8.00
N LYS A 38 -15.61 3.87 -6.98
CA LYS A 38 -14.41 3.31 -6.42
C LYS A 38 -14.69 2.99 -4.98
N MET A 39 -14.81 1.71 -4.69
CA MET A 39 -15.23 1.24 -3.39
C MET A 39 -14.17 0.35 -2.77
N CYS A 40 -13.68 0.75 -1.62
CA CYS A 40 -12.83 -0.09 -0.80
C CYS A 40 -13.71 -1.09 -0.04
N ARG A 41 -13.50 -2.38 -0.27
CA ARG A 41 -14.32 -3.43 0.34
C ARG A 41 -13.87 -3.65 1.79
N MET A 42 -14.70 -3.22 2.75
CA MET A 42 -14.40 -3.30 4.18
C MET A 42 -15.04 -4.49 4.89
N PHE A 43 -16.09 -5.05 4.33
CA PHE A 43 -16.84 -6.15 4.94
C PHE A 43 -16.96 -7.32 3.97
N TRP A 44 -16.81 -8.51 4.53
CA TRP A 44 -17.07 -9.74 3.82
C TRP A 44 -18.55 -10.10 3.94
N HIS A 45 -19.23 -10.38 2.83
CA HIS A 45 -20.67 -10.63 2.82
C HIS A 45 -21.08 -12.04 3.24
N ASP A 46 -20.16 -12.95 3.44
CA ASP A 46 -20.51 -14.29 3.94
C ASP A 46 -20.74 -14.26 5.46
N PRO A 47 -21.82 -14.85 5.98
CA PRO A 47 -21.99 -15.02 7.42
C PRO A 47 -20.92 -15.95 8.00
N PRO A 48 -20.33 -15.61 9.17
CA PRO A 48 -20.52 -14.37 9.89
C PRO A 48 -19.79 -13.21 9.24
N ARG A 49 -20.38 -12.02 9.21
CA ARG A 49 -19.79 -10.79 8.69
C ARG A 49 -18.45 -10.52 9.40
N ARG A 50 -17.35 -10.75 8.72
CA ARG A 50 -16.03 -10.49 9.27
C ARG A 50 -15.51 -9.16 8.76
N LEU A 51 -14.97 -8.38 9.68
CA LEU A 51 -14.30 -7.13 9.35
C LEU A 51 -13.08 -7.40 8.47
N PHE A 52 -12.95 -6.69 7.36
CA PHE A 52 -11.79 -6.79 6.49
C PHE A 52 -10.67 -5.87 7.00
N ARG A 53 -9.89 -6.38 7.94
CA ARG A 53 -8.85 -5.61 8.65
C ARG A 53 -7.83 -4.96 7.72
N GLU A 54 -7.45 -5.61 6.65
CA GLU A 54 -6.52 -5.05 5.67
C GLU A 54 -7.06 -3.75 5.05
N GLY A 55 -8.34 -3.70 4.70
CA GLY A 55 -8.98 -2.49 4.18
C GLY A 55 -9.07 -1.36 5.21
N ILE A 56 -9.34 -1.68 6.49
CA ILE A 56 -9.30 -0.68 7.57
C ILE A 56 -7.90 -0.11 7.72
N CYS A 57 -6.89 -0.99 7.79
CA CYS A 57 -5.50 -0.59 7.89
C CYS A 57 -5.07 0.25 6.67
N GLN A 58 -5.52 -0.09 5.47
CA GLN A 58 -5.27 0.66 4.24
C GLN A 58 -5.83 2.09 4.34
N LEU A 59 -7.10 2.25 4.74
CA LEU A 59 -7.73 3.56 4.90
C LEU A 59 -7.09 4.39 6.02
N ALA A 60 -6.79 3.76 7.16
CA ALA A 60 -6.08 4.41 8.26
C ALA A 60 -4.68 4.89 7.83
N THR A 61 -3.96 4.06 7.07
CA THR A 61 -2.63 4.41 6.55
C THR A 61 -2.69 5.57 5.56
N ALA A 62 -3.68 5.60 4.67
CA ALA A 62 -3.90 6.74 3.77
C ALA A 62 -4.19 8.03 4.55
N SER A 63 -5.02 7.97 5.59
CA SER A 63 -5.30 9.11 6.46
C SER A 63 -4.05 9.59 7.20
N LEU A 64 -3.24 8.67 7.72
CA LEU A 64 -1.96 8.98 8.38
C LEU A 64 -0.98 9.68 7.41
N LEU A 65 -0.88 9.20 6.17
CA LEU A 65 -0.04 9.85 5.14
C LEU A 65 -0.44 11.31 4.93
N ILE A 66 -1.73 11.59 4.87
CA ILE A 66 -2.24 12.95 4.64
C ILE A 66 -2.10 13.80 5.90
N LEU A 67 -2.64 13.35 7.03
CA LEU A 67 -2.78 14.16 8.25
C LEU A 67 -1.48 14.32 9.02
N LYS A 68 -0.66 13.28 9.08
CA LYS A 68 0.57 13.28 9.88
C LYS A 68 1.84 13.45 9.06
N ARG A 69 1.87 12.87 7.84
CA ARG A 69 3.08 12.91 6.99
C ARG A 69 3.07 14.07 5.99
N GLY A 70 1.95 14.83 5.91
CA GLY A 70 1.82 16.04 5.11
C GLY A 70 1.66 15.82 3.60
N TRP A 71 1.34 14.59 3.16
CA TRP A 71 1.04 14.33 1.77
C TRP A 71 -0.29 14.97 1.36
N LEU A 72 -0.37 15.52 0.17
CA LEU A 72 -1.63 16.07 -0.33
C LEU A 72 -2.57 14.94 -0.75
N ARG A 73 -3.88 15.13 -0.59
CA ARG A 73 -4.90 14.16 -1.03
C ARG A 73 -4.66 13.66 -2.46
N ARG A 74 -4.35 14.57 -3.39
CA ARG A 74 -4.10 14.25 -4.81
C ARG A 74 -2.83 13.42 -5.07
N GLN A 75 -1.93 13.32 -4.09
CA GLN A 75 -0.70 12.52 -4.18
C GLN A 75 -0.89 11.10 -3.64
N VAL A 76 -1.89 10.89 -2.78
CA VAL A 76 -2.17 9.61 -2.15
C VAL A 76 -3.28 8.90 -2.92
N ARG A 77 -3.02 7.69 -3.32
CA ARG A 77 -3.91 6.87 -4.14
C ARG A 77 -4.08 5.50 -3.52
N LEU A 78 -5.36 5.05 -3.41
CA LEU A 78 -5.68 3.69 -2.97
C LEU A 78 -5.73 2.76 -4.18
N GLU A 79 -4.99 1.67 -4.16
CA GLU A 79 -5.17 0.59 -5.11
C GLU A 79 -6.32 -0.31 -4.66
N VAL A 80 -7.39 -0.30 -5.43
CA VAL A 80 -8.56 -1.14 -5.16
C VAL A 80 -8.57 -2.30 -6.13
N ARG A 81 -8.61 -3.50 -5.59
CA ARG A 81 -8.75 -4.72 -6.37
C ARG A 81 -10.21 -4.89 -6.75
N GLU A 82 -10.55 -4.79 -8.02
CA GLU A 82 -11.90 -5.05 -8.52
C GLU A 82 -12.26 -6.54 -8.49
N ASP A 83 -11.26 -7.38 -8.59
CA ASP A 83 -11.42 -8.82 -8.42
C ASP A 83 -10.33 -9.42 -7.50
N ARG A 84 -10.58 -10.63 -7.01
CA ARG A 84 -9.64 -11.38 -6.16
C ARG A 84 -8.45 -11.94 -6.94
N THR A 85 -8.43 -11.80 -8.24
CA THR A 85 -7.44 -12.38 -9.13
C THR A 85 -6.39 -11.37 -9.54
N SER A 86 -6.71 -10.06 -9.52
CA SER A 86 -5.74 -9.00 -9.78
C SER A 86 -4.86 -8.78 -8.54
N THR A 87 -3.62 -9.15 -8.65
CA THR A 87 -2.60 -8.86 -7.64
C THR A 87 -1.91 -7.56 -8.01
N SER A 88 -2.47 -6.40 -7.61
CA SER A 88 -1.65 -5.21 -7.60
C SER A 88 -0.54 -5.43 -6.56
N GLY A 89 0.69 -5.16 -6.90
CA GLY A 89 1.80 -5.31 -5.96
C GLY A 89 1.85 -4.23 -4.88
N ALA A 90 0.83 -3.36 -4.79
CA ALA A 90 0.73 -2.25 -3.86
C ALA A 90 -0.73 -2.05 -3.42
N ASP A 91 -0.93 -1.49 -2.23
CA ASP A 91 -2.24 -1.16 -1.68
C ASP A 91 -2.48 0.36 -1.66
N ILE A 92 -1.42 1.16 -1.51
CA ILE A 92 -1.45 2.61 -1.62
C ILE A 92 -0.25 3.07 -2.43
N LEU A 93 -0.47 4.02 -3.34
CA LEU A 93 0.59 4.70 -4.09
C LEU A 93 0.68 6.15 -3.66
N VAL A 94 1.89 6.64 -3.46
CA VAL A 94 2.13 8.06 -3.20
C VAL A 94 2.99 8.61 -4.33
N ASN A 95 2.44 9.57 -5.05
CA ASN A 95 3.10 10.16 -6.20
C ASN A 95 3.62 11.58 -5.90
N SER A 96 4.64 12.01 -6.62
CA SER A 96 5.03 13.42 -6.70
C SER A 96 3.92 14.25 -7.34
N LEU A 97 4.05 15.57 -7.27
CA LEU A 97 3.14 16.47 -8.00
C LEU A 97 3.28 16.34 -9.53
N ALA A 98 4.41 15.85 -10.00
CA ALA A 98 4.66 15.55 -11.42
C ALA A 98 4.09 14.17 -11.84
N GLY A 99 3.58 13.37 -10.89
CA GLY A 99 3.00 12.06 -11.16
C GLY A 99 3.95 10.88 -11.02
N GLU A 100 5.19 11.12 -10.61
CA GLU A 100 6.19 10.06 -10.39
C GLU A 100 5.85 9.29 -9.12
N LEU A 101 5.97 7.97 -9.15
CA LEU A 101 5.75 7.12 -7.98
C LEU A 101 6.91 7.27 -6.99
N LEU A 102 6.62 7.76 -5.79
CA LEU A 102 7.59 7.98 -4.73
C LEU A 102 7.55 6.91 -3.64
N VAL A 103 6.36 6.47 -3.25
CA VAL A 103 6.19 5.47 -2.20
C VAL A 103 5.19 4.42 -2.64
N CYS A 104 5.60 3.17 -2.55
CA CYS A 104 4.74 2.01 -2.64
C CYS A 104 4.40 1.58 -1.20
N VAL A 105 3.12 1.49 -0.86
CA VAL A 105 2.67 0.97 0.44
C VAL A 105 2.03 -0.39 0.25
N VAL A 106 2.43 -1.34 1.08
CA VAL A 106 1.85 -2.68 1.14
C VAL A 106 1.27 -2.90 2.54
N VAL A 107 -0.01 -3.21 2.60
CA VAL A 107 -0.74 -3.42 3.85
C VAL A 107 -0.89 -4.92 4.13
N LYS A 108 -0.70 -5.31 5.38
CA LYS A 108 -0.89 -6.67 5.88
C LYS A 108 -1.83 -6.68 7.09
N ARG A 109 -2.47 -7.81 7.32
CA ARG A 109 -3.44 -7.97 8.42
C ARG A 109 -2.78 -8.11 9.79
N SER A 110 -1.50 -8.46 9.83
CA SER A 110 -0.76 -8.71 11.07
C SER A 110 0.75 -8.46 10.91
N ALA A 111 1.42 -8.26 12.03
CA ALA A 111 2.89 -8.16 12.08
C ALA A 111 3.58 -9.40 11.51
N ALA A 112 3.06 -10.60 11.76
CA ALA A 112 3.63 -11.83 11.22
C ALA A 112 3.56 -11.92 9.68
N GLU A 113 2.46 -11.47 9.08
CA GLU A 113 2.35 -11.39 7.62
C GLU A 113 3.28 -10.31 7.04
N LEU A 114 3.47 -9.21 7.76
CA LEU A 114 4.40 -8.16 7.39
C LEU A 114 5.86 -8.64 7.44
N GLU A 115 6.27 -9.31 8.51
CA GLU A 115 7.60 -9.90 8.61
C GLU A 115 7.87 -10.89 7.48
N LYS A 116 6.89 -11.76 7.19
CA LYS A 116 6.96 -12.69 6.07
C LYS A 116 7.11 -11.96 4.74
N LEU A 117 6.33 -10.91 4.48
CA LEU A 117 6.46 -10.08 3.28
C LEU A 117 7.88 -9.54 3.12
N VAL A 118 8.44 -8.96 4.17
CA VAL A 118 9.79 -8.37 4.12
C VAL A 118 10.87 -9.43 3.85
N MET A 119 10.75 -10.61 4.47
CA MET A 119 11.65 -11.73 4.22
C MET A 119 11.58 -12.22 2.77
N ASP A 120 10.38 -12.43 2.27
CA ASP A 120 10.13 -12.90 0.90
C ASP A 120 10.63 -11.89 -0.13
N LEU A 121 10.37 -10.58 0.09
CA LEU A 121 10.88 -9.51 -0.77
C LEU A 121 12.40 -9.48 -0.81
N ARG A 122 13.06 -9.58 0.34
CA ARG A 122 14.54 -9.62 0.39
C ARG A 122 15.10 -10.78 -0.45
N ALA A 123 14.48 -11.93 -0.37
CA ALA A 123 14.89 -13.09 -1.15
C ALA A 123 14.67 -12.89 -2.66
N CYS A 124 13.51 -12.38 -3.07
CA CYS A 124 13.22 -12.06 -4.47
C CYS A 124 14.15 -10.98 -5.02
N CYS A 125 14.34 -9.88 -4.28
CA CYS A 125 15.20 -8.77 -4.69
C CYS A 125 16.67 -9.18 -4.85
N LYS A 126 17.16 -10.07 -3.98
CA LYS A 126 18.51 -10.63 -4.07
C LYS A 126 18.66 -11.59 -5.25
N ARG A 127 17.62 -12.36 -5.56
CA ARG A 127 17.64 -13.30 -6.68
C ARG A 127 17.66 -12.57 -8.03
N GLY A 128 17.02 -11.40 -8.11
CA GLY A 128 16.85 -10.66 -9.35
C GLY A 128 15.66 -11.16 -10.19
N PRO A 129 15.60 -10.81 -11.48
CA PRO A 129 14.47 -11.12 -12.35
C PRO A 129 14.18 -12.63 -12.43
N HIS A 130 12.95 -13.01 -12.14
CA HIS A 130 12.46 -14.40 -12.24
C HIS A 130 10.94 -14.42 -12.38
N ALA A 131 10.41 -15.47 -12.98
CA ALA A 131 8.97 -15.65 -13.12
C ALA A 131 8.31 -16.02 -11.78
N LYS A 132 7.03 -15.74 -11.65
CA LYS A 132 6.24 -16.08 -10.45
C LYS A 132 6.25 -17.58 -10.17
N ASP A 133 6.14 -18.39 -11.21
CA ASP A 133 6.09 -19.85 -11.10
C ASP A 133 7.44 -20.45 -10.64
N ASP A 134 8.54 -19.73 -10.87
CA ASP A 134 9.87 -20.10 -10.38
C ASP A 134 10.17 -19.53 -8.98
N CYS A 135 9.24 -18.71 -8.43
CA CYS A 135 9.44 -18.04 -7.16
C CYS A 135 9.10 -18.97 -5.98
N GLY A 136 10.04 -19.08 -5.02
CA GLY A 136 9.76 -19.79 -3.76
C GLY A 136 8.71 -19.10 -2.87
N PHE A 137 8.28 -17.86 -3.24
CA PHE A 137 7.37 -17.00 -2.46
C PHE A 137 6.25 -16.41 -3.33
N PRO A 138 5.43 -17.26 -4.00
CA PRO A 138 4.47 -16.81 -5.02
C PRO A 138 3.41 -15.84 -4.51
N GLN A 139 3.13 -15.82 -3.20
CA GLN A 139 2.14 -14.92 -2.59
C GLN A 139 2.60 -13.47 -2.54
N ASN A 140 3.91 -13.23 -2.34
CA ASN A 140 4.51 -11.90 -2.23
C ASN A 140 5.32 -11.50 -3.48
N HIS A 141 5.41 -12.40 -4.46
CA HIS A 141 6.06 -12.12 -5.74
C HIS A 141 5.48 -10.90 -6.48
N PRO A 142 4.16 -10.65 -6.51
CA PRO A 142 3.60 -9.47 -7.13
C PRO A 142 4.12 -8.14 -6.56
N ASN A 143 4.47 -8.11 -5.27
CA ASN A 143 5.07 -6.92 -4.66
C ASN A 143 6.50 -6.69 -5.20
N TYR A 144 7.26 -7.76 -5.41
CA TYR A 144 8.57 -7.68 -6.07
C TYR A 144 8.45 -7.22 -7.53
N GLU A 145 7.54 -7.82 -8.31
CA GLU A 145 7.30 -7.44 -9.71
C GLU A 145 6.89 -5.97 -9.82
N PHE A 146 6.01 -5.51 -8.93
CA PHE A 146 5.60 -4.12 -8.86
C PHE A 146 6.80 -3.18 -8.63
N CYS A 147 7.64 -3.49 -7.64
CA CYS A 147 8.85 -2.70 -7.36
C CYS A 147 9.83 -2.72 -8.53
N ALA A 148 10.05 -3.88 -9.15
CA ALA A 148 10.94 -4.01 -10.29
C ALA A 148 10.47 -3.21 -11.51
N LEU A 149 9.16 -3.18 -11.75
CA LEU A 149 8.55 -2.49 -12.89
C LEU A 149 8.47 -0.96 -12.69
N HIS A 150 7.99 -0.52 -11.52
CA HIS A 150 7.68 0.89 -11.25
C HIS A 150 8.78 1.65 -10.52
N GLN A 151 9.75 0.93 -9.98
CA GLN A 151 10.96 1.48 -9.33
C GLN A 151 10.69 2.58 -8.28
N PRO A 152 9.73 2.42 -7.35
CA PRO A 152 9.53 3.41 -6.30
C PRO A 152 10.78 3.52 -5.41
N PRO A 153 11.27 4.72 -5.06
CA PRO A 153 12.42 4.87 -4.16
C PRO A 153 12.15 4.38 -2.74
N TYR A 154 10.89 4.28 -2.34
CA TYR A 154 10.51 3.81 -1.02
C TYR A 154 9.40 2.77 -1.07
N LEU A 155 9.54 1.74 -0.21
CA LEU A 155 8.49 0.79 0.11
C LEU A 155 8.17 0.90 1.60
N TRP A 156 6.91 1.07 1.93
CA TRP A 156 6.43 1.09 3.30
C TRP A 156 5.44 -0.06 3.52
N ALA A 157 5.87 -1.07 4.23
CA ALA A 157 5.04 -2.21 4.60
C ALA A 157 4.40 -1.93 5.96
N VAL A 158 3.08 -2.06 6.06
CA VAL A 158 2.29 -1.64 7.24
C VAL A 158 1.35 -2.76 7.67
N ALA A 159 1.25 -2.95 8.98
CA ALA A 159 0.23 -3.75 9.64
C ALA A 159 -0.32 -2.96 10.84
N PRO A 160 -1.44 -3.37 11.49
CA PRO A 160 -2.04 -2.62 12.59
C PRO A 160 -1.04 -2.17 13.67
N ASP A 161 -0.17 -3.06 14.09
CA ASP A 161 0.74 -2.83 15.22
C ASP A 161 2.23 -2.81 14.82
N ALA A 162 2.53 -2.79 13.52
CA ALA A 162 3.91 -2.84 13.04
C ALA A 162 4.04 -2.13 11.68
N ASP A 163 5.19 -1.55 11.43
CA ASP A 163 5.55 -1.07 10.11
C ASP A 163 7.05 -1.24 9.83
N VAL A 164 7.40 -1.36 8.57
CA VAL A 164 8.77 -1.43 8.08
C VAL A 164 8.89 -0.51 6.87
N CYS A 165 9.79 0.46 6.95
CA CYS A 165 10.14 1.31 5.84
C CYS A 165 11.45 0.89 5.21
N LEU A 166 11.48 0.80 3.88
CA LEU A 166 12.64 0.41 3.11
C LEU A 166 12.94 1.46 2.03
N ARG A 167 14.19 1.87 1.91
CA ARG A 167 14.70 2.54 0.73
C ARG A 167 15.06 1.48 -0.31
N LEU A 168 14.66 1.70 -1.56
CA LEU A 168 14.96 0.82 -2.68
C LEU A 168 16.00 1.47 -3.58
N THR A 169 17.05 0.72 -3.91
CA THR A 169 18.04 1.12 -4.90
C THR A 169 18.11 0.05 -5.98
N TYR A 170 17.88 0.47 -7.22
CA TYR A 170 17.77 -0.44 -8.37
C TYR A 170 19.11 -0.57 -9.06
N GLN A 171 19.55 -1.82 -9.21
CA GLN A 171 20.75 -2.23 -9.95
C GLN A 171 20.30 -3.06 -11.15
N GLU A 172 21.19 -3.31 -12.12
CA GLU A 172 20.83 -4.02 -13.35
C GLU A 172 20.06 -5.35 -13.13
N THR A 173 20.42 -6.10 -12.11
CA THR A 173 19.84 -7.42 -11.84
C THR A 173 19.24 -7.59 -10.44
N GLN A 174 19.36 -6.60 -9.57
CA GLN A 174 18.95 -6.72 -8.17
C GLN A 174 18.36 -5.42 -7.65
N ILE A 175 17.55 -5.53 -6.59
CA ILE A 175 17.02 -4.40 -5.85
C ILE A 175 17.62 -4.46 -4.44
N ALA A 176 18.40 -3.46 -4.08
CA ALA A 176 18.91 -3.35 -2.72
C ALA A 176 17.85 -2.73 -1.80
N LEU A 177 17.63 -3.34 -0.65
CA LEU A 177 16.65 -2.93 0.36
C LEU A 177 17.36 -2.47 1.63
N GLU A 178 17.33 -1.16 1.88
CA GLU A 178 17.92 -0.53 3.06
C GLU A 178 16.82 -0.18 4.07
N PRO A 179 16.86 -0.73 5.30
CA PRO A 179 15.89 -0.36 6.34
C PRO A 179 16.04 1.11 6.74
N LEU A 180 14.92 1.80 6.87
CA LEU A 180 14.83 3.14 7.41
C LEU A 180 14.08 3.14 8.75
N PRO A 181 14.40 4.04 9.68
CA PRO A 181 13.70 4.13 10.96
C PRO A 181 12.23 4.56 10.81
N SER A 182 11.90 5.26 9.74
CA SER A 182 10.54 5.67 9.39
C SER A 182 10.49 6.14 7.94
N LEU A 183 9.27 6.20 7.38
CA LEU A 183 9.05 6.84 6.09
C LEU A 183 9.47 8.32 6.17
N PRO A 184 10.34 8.81 5.26
CA PRO A 184 10.72 10.22 5.23
C PRO A 184 9.49 11.13 5.07
N PRO A 185 9.48 12.33 5.67
CA PRO A 185 8.41 13.28 5.46
C PRO A 185 8.38 13.76 4.00
N ARG A 186 7.20 14.19 3.55
CA ARG A 186 6.98 14.66 2.18
C ARG A 186 8.05 15.66 1.72
N SER A 187 8.41 16.63 2.57
CA SER A 187 9.40 17.66 2.25
C SER A 187 10.79 17.14 1.87
N MET A 188 11.14 15.91 2.29
CA MET A 188 12.41 15.27 1.93
C MET A 188 12.30 14.41 0.66
N VAL A 189 11.10 13.96 0.33
CA VAL A 189 10.87 13.00 -0.77
C VAL A 189 10.44 13.72 -2.05
N ASP A 190 9.65 14.78 -1.94
CA ASP A 190 9.03 15.54 -3.05
C ASP A 190 9.93 16.71 -3.56
N SER A 191 11.21 16.72 -3.15
CA SER A 191 12.14 17.82 -3.44
C SER A 191 13.01 17.61 -4.70
N HIS A 192 12.72 16.59 -5.48
CA HIS A 192 13.50 16.22 -6.68
C HIS A 192 12.70 16.29 -7.94
#